data_78696cf1cf5625a0f21be1daf6e54e95
#
_entry.id   78696cf1cf5625a0f21be1daf6e54e95
#
_cell.length_a   1.000
_cell.length_b   1.000
_cell.length_c   1.000
_cell.angle_alpha   90.00
_cell.angle_beta   90.00
_cell.angle_gamma   90.00
#
_symmetry.space_group_name_H-M   'P 1'
#
loop_
_entity.id
_entity.type
_entity.pdbx_description
1 polymer ?
#
loop_
_entity_poly.entity_id
_entity_poly.type
_entity_poly.pdbx_seq_one_letter_code
_entity_poly.pdbx_strand_id
1 'polypeptide(L)'
;MYSFEHYIHFVDGKVTEENLPKEVVVTDTTITFKYGEPIQLHVVVDVKNEMSLHYVFEDNVHAEVIETRHVEENGVLNRTFTNGAYSHVNFFNENEGTGKNTYLDEGHSSHDSMLQLGYSELSDASIEASYTFELDGEGADVRLRMAALSKDKEKKHYKVHIKHNASHTTGIMDNYGVAKDEAHLVIDGIGTITNGQNGSASHQTNKIIVFDPKCYASANPFLYIDEYDVQASHAAGVGKMDEEHLYYLQSRGLTKRQAMQLITYGYLMPVVEVVDNQMIKERFELALSKVGA
;
A
#
# COMPACT_ATOMS: atom_id res chain seq x y z
N MET A 1 17.15 9.45 7.79
CA MET A 1 16.71 10.87 7.77
C MET A 1 15.19 10.86 7.65
N TYR A 2 14.49 11.59 8.51
CA TYR A 2 13.03 11.62 8.49
C TYR A 2 12.51 12.46 7.31
N SER A 3 11.35 12.07 6.75
CA SER A 3 10.76 12.73 5.56
C SER A 3 10.00 13.99 5.90
N PHE A 4 9.58 14.16 7.16
CA PHE A 4 8.89 15.33 7.70
C PHE A 4 9.64 15.90 8.91
N GLU A 5 9.28 17.11 9.33
CA GLU A 5 9.77 17.73 10.55
C GLU A 5 9.32 16.95 11.78
N HIS A 6 8.05 16.49 11.77
CA HIS A 6 7.49 15.67 12.83
C HIS A 6 7.69 14.19 12.53
N TYR A 7 8.14 13.46 13.52
CA TYR A 7 8.44 12.03 13.40
C TYR A 7 8.30 11.29 14.74
N ILE A 8 8.17 9.96 14.61
CA ILE A 8 8.24 9.02 15.72
C ILE A 8 8.92 7.73 15.26
N HIS A 9 9.74 7.16 16.12
CA HIS A 9 10.44 5.91 15.85
C HIS A 9 10.11 4.87 16.92
N PHE A 10 9.55 3.76 16.46
CA PHE A 10 9.28 2.58 17.29
C PHE A 10 10.32 1.49 17.02
N VAL A 11 10.82 0.88 18.10
CA VAL A 11 11.64 -0.33 18.06
C VAL A 11 10.96 -1.38 18.94
N ASP A 12 10.47 -2.46 18.35
CA ASP A 12 9.73 -3.54 19.04
C ASP A 12 8.62 -2.99 19.99
N GLY A 13 7.82 -2.03 19.50
CA GLY A 13 6.70 -1.43 20.23
C GLY A 13 7.07 -0.36 21.24
N LYS A 14 8.35 0.03 21.36
CA LYS A 14 8.78 1.11 22.26
C LYS A 14 9.20 2.32 21.44
N VAL A 15 8.74 3.49 21.86
CA VAL A 15 9.20 4.76 21.30
C VAL A 15 10.65 5.00 21.72
N THR A 16 11.51 5.25 20.73
CA THR A 16 12.95 5.52 20.94
C THR A 16 13.31 6.96 20.64
N GLU A 17 12.64 7.55 19.67
CA GLU A 17 12.81 8.95 19.28
C GLU A 17 11.47 9.52 18.83
N GLU A 18 11.20 10.80 19.16
CA GLU A 18 9.99 11.48 18.70
C GLU A 18 10.16 13.00 18.63
N ASN A 19 9.46 13.61 17.68
CA ASN A 19 9.19 15.04 17.61
C ASN A 19 7.75 15.20 17.10
N LEU A 20 6.78 15.30 18.00
CA LEU A 20 5.36 15.25 17.68
C LEU A 20 4.74 16.65 17.63
N PRO A 21 3.81 16.92 16.70
CA PRO A 21 2.97 18.10 16.78
C PRO A 21 1.96 17.96 17.93
N LYS A 22 1.39 19.06 18.38
CA LYS A 22 0.44 19.08 19.53
C LYS A 22 -0.85 18.29 19.25
N GLU A 23 -1.19 18.08 17.99
CA GLU A 23 -2.35 17.31 17.54
C GLU A 23 -2.13 15.79 17.57
N VAL A 24 -0.91 15.32 17.81
CA VAL A 24 -0.59 13.89 17.85
C VAL A 24 -0.28 13.47 19.30
N VAL A 25 -0.96 12.43 19.75
CA VAL A 25 -0.74 11.81 21.05
C VAL A 25 -0.40 10.34 20.85
N VAL A 26 0.65 9.89 21.53
CA VAL A 26 1.06 8.48 21.51
C VAL A 26 0.87 7.87 22.90
N THR A 27 0.22 6.72 22.92
CA THR A 27 0.04 5.91 24.15
C THR A 27 0.35 4.46 23.78
N ASP A 28 1.39 3.91 24.37
CA ASP A 28 1.95 2.60 24.00
C ASP A 28 2.23 2.52 22.49
N THR A 29 1.52 1.66 21.76
CA THR A 29 1.61 1.53 20.29
C THR A 29 0.41 2.16 19.57
N THR A 30 -0.32 3.04 20.22
CA THR A 30 -1.44 3.78 19.61
C THR A 30 -1.02 5.22 19.30
N ILE A 31 -1.13 5.61 18.05
CA ILE A 31 -0.91 6.98 17.57
C ILE A 31 -2.27 7.60 17.29
N THR A 32 -2.67 8.58 18.08
CA THR A 32 -3.94 9.29 17.94
C THR A 32 -3.71 10.66 17.32
N PHE A 33 -4.33 10.90 16.18
CA PHE A 33 -4.35 12.17 15.46
C PHE A 33 -5.63 12.92 15.84
N LYS A 34 -5.50 14.12 16.36
CA LYS A 34 -6.61 14.94 16.84
C LYS A 34 -6.92 16.06 15.86
N TYR A 35 -8.16 16.51 15.86
CA TYR A 35 -8.56 17.66 15.10
C TYR A 35 -7.70 18.90 15.41
N GLY A 36 -7.26 19.60 14.35
CA GLY A 36 -6.42 20.79 14.47
C GLY A 36 -5.88 21.22 13.11
N GLU A 37 -4.65 21.71 13.09
CA GLU A 37 -3.93 22.03 11.86
C GLU A 37 -3.59 20.74 11.08
N PRO A 38 -3.44 20.80 9.75
CA PRO A 38 -3.02 19.65 8.96
C PRO A 38 -1.70 19.05 9.46
N ILE A 39 -1.70 17.74 9.64
CA ILE A 39 -0.60 17.00 10.26
C ILE A 39 0.24 16.30 9.19
N GLN A 40 1.57 16.46 9.26
CA GLN A 40 2.52 15.64 8.52
C GLN A 40 3.39 14.87 9.52
N LEU A 41 3.39 13.53 9.45
CA LEU A 41 4.13 12.68 10.39
C LEU A 41 4.88 11.57 9.67
N HIS A 42 6.18 11.42 9.99
CA HIS A 42 6.95 10.25 9.58
C HIS A 42 7.05 9.24 10.73
N VAL A 43 6.51 8.06 10.53
CA VAL A 43 6.58 6.95 11.47
C VAL A 43 7.63 5.96 10.99
N VAL A 44 8.62 5.66 11.82
CA VAL A 44 9.61 4.61 11.56
C VAL A 44 9.34 3.43 12.48
N VAL A 45 9.31 2.22 11.93
CA VAL A 45 8.92 1.03 12.67
C VAL A 45 9.97 -0.07 12.45
N ASP A 46 10.70 -0.41 13.50
CA ASP A 46 11.65 -1.53 13.51
C ASP A 46 11.04 -2.71 14.27
N VAL A 47 10.84 -3.84 13.60
CA VAL A 47 10.21 -5.04 14.16
C VAL A 47 11.16 -6.22 14.03
N LYS A 48 11.53 -6.84 15.16
CA LYS A 48 12.35 -8.05 15.18
C LYS A 48 11.51 -9.33 15.17
N ASN A 49 10.40 -9.35 15.93
CA ASN A 49 9.55 -10.52 16.03
C ASN A 49 8.11 -10.20 15.66
N GLU A 50 7.37 -9.59 16.59
CA GLU A 50 5.97 -9.24 16.41
C GLU A 50 5.68 -7.88 17.04
N MET A 51 4.93 -7.06 16.32
CA MET A 51 4.47 -5.75 16.82
C MET A 51 3.05 -5.47 16.33
N SER A 52 2.26 -4.82 17.17
CA SER A 52 0.98 -4.22 16.78
C SER A 52 1.08 -2.71 16.89
N LEU A 53 0.52 -2.00 15.90
CA LEU A 53 0.51 -0.54 15.83
C LEU A 53 -0.91 -0.07 15.48
N HIS A 54 -1.42 0.92 16.20
CA HIS A 54 -2.77 1.40 16.03
C HIS A 54 -2.77 2.88 15.61
N TYR A 55 -3.33 3.17 14.44
CA TYR A 55 -3.55 4.52 13.96
C TYR A 55 -5.01 4.92 14.20
N VAL A 56 -5.21 5.99 14.97
CA VAL A 56 -6.53 6.53 15.26
C VAL A 56 -6.59 7.97 14.77
N PHE A 57 -7.34 8.19 13.71
CA PHE A 57 -7.64 9.52 13.20
C PHE A 57 -9.01 9.93 13.72
N GLU A 58 -9.06 10.94 14.58
CA GLU A 58 -10.33 11.47 15.11
C GLU A 58 -11.14 12.16 13.98
N ASP A 59 -12.37 12.57 14.30
CA ASP A 59 -13.23 13.27 13.33
C ASP A 59 -12.58 14.57 12.85
N ASN A 60 -12.79 14.90 11.56
CA ASN A 60 -12.29 16.10 10.89
C ASN A 60 -10.75 16.24 10.88
N VAL A 61 -10.00 15.16 11.01
CA VAL A 61 -8.54 15.17 10.91
C VAL A 61 -8.11 15.26 9.45
N HIS A 62 -7.09 16.09 9.19
CA HIS A 62 -6.36 16.11 7.94
C HIS A 62 -4.93 15.69 8.19
N ALA A 63 -4.50 14.53 7.66
CA ALA A 63 -3.18 13.99 7.91
C ALA A 63 -2.51 13.43 6.65
N GLU A 64 -1.21 13.64 6.56
CA GLU A 64 -0.31 12.97 5.62
C GLU A 64 0.72 12.19 6.45
N VAL A 65 0.70 10.87 6.34
CA VAL A 65 1.57 9.98 7.11
C VAL A 65 2.46 9.20 6.16
N ILE A 66 3.74 9.17 6.46
CA ILE A 66 4.71 8.28 5.83
C ILE A 66 5.15 7.27 6.88
N GLU A 67 5.01 5.99 6.58
CA GLU A 67 5.57 4.93 7.41
C GLU A 67 6.70 4.23 6.68
N THR A 68 7.88 4.17 7.29
CA THR A 68 8.98 3.32 6.85
C THR A 68 9.10 2.14 7.82
N ARG A 69 8.91 0.92 7.33
CA ARG A 69 8.96 -0.29 8.15
C ARG A 69 10.15 -1.17 7.80
N HIS A 70 10.97 -1.44 8.81
CA HIS A 70 12.08 -2.37 8.77
C HIS A 70 11.68 -3.62 9.58
N VAL A 71 11.33 -4.70 8.89
CA VAL A 71 10.90 -5.94 9.54
C VAL A 71 11.95 -7.00 9.29
N GLU A 72 12.53 -7.53 10.39
CA GLU A 72 13.55 -8.57 10.32
C GLU A 72 12.95 -9.93 9.92
N GLU A 73 13.80 -10.93 9.69
CA GLU A 73 13.39 -12.26 9.26
C GLU A 73 12.37 -12.88 10.22
N ASN A 74 11.26 -13.40 9.67
CA ASN A 74 10.09 -13.95 10.35
C ASN A 74 9.30 -12.95 11.21
N GLY A 75 9.51 -11.65 10.98
CA GLY A 75 8.77 -10.62 11.70
C GLY A 75 7.30 -10.51 11.26
N VAL A 76 6.46 -10.12 12.22
CA VAL A 76 5.02 -9.90 12.04
C VAL A 76 4.69 -8.47 12.46
N LEU A 77 4.04 -7.73 11.55
CA LEU A 77 3.51 -6.40 11.87
C LEU A 77 2.00 -6.40 11.64
N ASN A 78 1.25 -6.15 12.73
CA ASN A 78 -0.19 -5.99 12.71
C ASN A 78 -0.51 -4.50 12.84
N ARG A 79 -1.34 -3.95 11.94
CA ARG A 79 -1.77 -2.55 12.04
C ARG A 79 -3.27 -2.43 12.01
N THR A 80 -3.79 -1.49 12.81
CA THR A 80 -5.18 -1.10 12.69
C THR A 80 -5.31 0.38 12.38
N PHE A 81 -6.32 0.72 11.59
CA PHE A 81 -6.64 2.08 11.16
C PHE A 81 -8.08 2.39 11.53
N THR A 82 -8.28 3.39 12.37
CA THR A 82 -9.61 3.94 12.64
C THR A 82 -9.67 5.34 12.04
N ASN A 83 -10.50 5.51 11.02
CA ASN A 83 -10.63 6.76 10.29
C ASN A 83 -11.96 7.42 10.65
N GLY A 84 -11.91 8.47 11.47
CA GLY A 84 -13.06 9.21 11.99
C GLY A 84 -13.86 9.94 10.91
N ALA A 85 -15.07 10.37 11.25
CA ALA A 85 -15.96 11.05 10.31
C ALA A 85 -15.34 12.35 9.75
N TYR A 86 -15.54 12.60 8.45
CA TYR A 86 -15.03 13.78 7.75
C TYR A 86 -13.50 13.93 7.78
N SER A 87 -12.76 12.88 8.14
CA SER A 87 -11.30 12.92 8.11
C SER A 87 -10.77 12.66 6.70
N HIS A 88 -9.62 13.25 6.38
CA HIS A 88 -8.91 13.07 5.12
C HIS A 88 -7.47 12.64 5.42
N VAL A 89 -7.15 11.39 5.11
CA VAL A 89 -5.85 10.80 5.43
C VAL A 89 -5.16 10.29 4.16
N ASN A 90 -3.94 10.74 3.93
CA ASN A 90 -3.01 10.17 2.97
C ASN A 90 -1.95 9.39 3.74
N PHE A 91 -1.88 8.09 3.52
CA PHE A 91 -0.94 7.21 4.20
C PHE A 91 -0.06 6.49 3.17
N PHE A 92 1.24 6.74 3.24
CA PHE A 92 2.22 6.08 2.38
C PHE A 92 3.11 5.15 3.19
N ASN A 93 3.21 3.91 2.76
CA ASN A 93 4.00 2.90 3.41
C ASN A 93 5.20 2.48 2.54
N GLU A 94 6.40 2.54 3.09
CA GLU A 94 7.64 2.01 2.51
C GLU A 94 8.05 0.74 3.25
N ASN A 95 8.14 -0.36 2.52
CA ASN A 95 8.58 -1.63 3.08
C ASN A 95 10.07 -1.88 2.77
N GLU A 96 10.89 -1.92 3.81
CA GLU A 96 12.32 -2.24 3.78
C GLU A 96 12.64 -3.55 4.55
N GLY A 97 11.65 -4.45 4.69
CA GLY A 97 11.81 -5.73 5.38
C GLY A 97 12.74 -6.72 4.67
N THR A 98 13.20 -7.72 5.41
CA THR A 98 14.09 -8.78 4.91
C THR A 98 13.60 -10.17 5.36
N GLY A 99 14.03 -11.22 4.64
CA GLY A 99 13.70 -12.61 4.99
C GLY A 99 12.26 -13.00 4.66
N LYS A 100 11.48 -13.43 5.64
CA LYS A 100 10.05 -13.75 5.50
C LYS A 100 9.26 -12.89 6.48
N ASN A 101 8.29 -12.15 5.97
CA ASN A 101 7.51 -11.26 6.80
C ASN A 101 6.01 -11.49 6.63
N THR A 102 5.25 -11.23 7.68
CA THR A 102 3.78 -11.24 7.65
C THR A 102 3.25 -9.86 8.01
N TYR A 103 2.31 -9.36 7.20
CA TYR A 103 1.65 -8.08 7.41
C TYR A 103 0.14 -8.24 7.48
N LEU A 104 -0.47 -7.72 8.53
CA LEU A 104 -1.92 -7.71 8.71
C LEU A 104 -2.37 -6.29 8.97
N ASP A 105 -3.18 -5.75 8.05
CA ASP A 105 -3.79 -4.44 8.20
C ASP A 105 -5.31 -4.58 8.24
N GLU A 106 -5.92 -3.92 9.22
CA GLU A 106 -7.37 -3.81 9.36
C GLU A 106 -7.74 -2.33 9.51
N GLY A 107 -8.65 -1.84 8.67
CA GLY A 107 -9.07 -0.44 8.68
C GLY A 107 -10.59 -0.29 8.72
N HIS A 108 -11.06 0.71 9.45
CA HIS A 108 -12.45 1.09 9.56
C HIS A 108 -12.63 2.57 9.24
N SER A 109 -13.48 2.87 8.26
CA SER A 109 -13.73 4.23 7.77
C SER A 109 -15.15 4.67 8.07
N SER A 110 -15.27 5.77 8.82
CA SER A 110 -16.53 6.36 9.27
C SER A 110 -17.16 7.27 8.20
N HIS A 111 -18.27 7.91 8.53
CA HIS A 111 -19.09 8.74 7.64
C HIS A 111 -18.27 9.85 6.93
N ASP A 112 -18.43 9.95 5.60
CA ASP A 112 -17.78 10.95 4.74
C ASP A 112 -16.25 11.06 4.94
N SER A 113 -15.60 10.01 5.42
CA SER A 113 -14.16 9.97 5.57
C SER A 113 -13.44 9.54 4.28
N MET A 114 -12.23 10.02 4.08
CA MET A 114 -11.37 9.61 2.98
C MET A 114 -10.06 9.04 3.52
N LEU A 115 -9.71 7.81 3.11
CA LEU A 115 -8.44 7.17 3.40
C LEU A 115 -7.75 6.75 2.10
N GLN A 116 -6.67 7.42 1.76
CA GLN A 116 -5.82 7.07 0.61
C GLN A 116 -4.56 6.35 1.09
N LEU A 117 -4.32 5.17 0.57
CA LEU A 117 -3.24 4.28 0.97
C LEU A 117 -2.29 4.02 -0.18
N GLY A 118 -1.00 4.23 0.02
CA GLY A 118 0.07 3.87 -0.89
C GLY A 118 0.96 2.80 -0.28
N TYR A 119 1.10 1.65 -0.92
CA TYR A 119 1.98 0.56 -0.48
C TYR A 119 3.14 0.37 -1.45
N SER A 120 4.34 0.76 -1.02
CA SER A 120 5.60 0.51 -1.73
C SER A 120 6.22 -0.80 -1.23
N GLU A 121 5.88 -1.92 -1.89
CA GLU A 121 6.30 -3.27 -1.52
C GLU A 121 7.54 -3.71 -2.32
N LEU A 122 8.62 -2.93 -2.19
CA LEU A 122 9.87 -3.12 -2.93
C LEU A 122 10.97 -3.86 -2.13
N SER A 123 10.65 -4.34 -0.93
CA SER A 123 11.60 -5.01 -0.03
C SER A 123 12.18 -6.31 -0.60
N ASP A 124 13.33 -6.72 -0.06
CA ASP A 124 14.01 -7.98 -0.38
C ASP A 124 13.49 -9.15 0.48
N ALA A 125 12.19 -9.17 0.78
CA ALA A 125 11.54 -10.16 1.62
C ALA A 125 10.55 -11.04 0.83
N SER A 126 10.37 -12.28 1.27
CA SER A 126 9.16 -13.03 0.97
C SER A 126 8.05 -12.57 1.90
N ILE A 127 6.85 -12.35 1.37
CA ILE A 127 5.76 -11.68 2.09
C ILE A 127 4.48 -12.49 2.00
N GLU A 128 3.79 -12.60 3.14
CA GLU A 128 2.38 -12.95 3.23
C GLU A 128 1.65 -11.76 3.84
N ALA A 129 0.75 -11.11 3.09
CA ALA A 129 0.08 -9.90 3.53
C ALA A 129 -1.44 -9.97 3.34
N SER A 130 -2.17 -9.48 4.33
CA SER A 130 -3.63 -9.31 4.26
C SER A 130 -3.98 -7.88 4.68
N TYR A 131 -4.52 -7.10 3.74
CA TYR A 131 -4.93 -5.71 3.92
C TYR A 131 -6.46 -5.65 3.76
N THR A 132 -7.18 -5.43 4.85
CA THR A 132 -8.65 -5.38 4.86
C THR A 132 -9.12 -4.01 5.33
N PHE A 133 -9.96 -3.36 4.53
CA PHE A 133 -10.52 -2.05 4.86
C PHE A 133 -12.06 -2.11 4.74
N GLU A 134 -12.74 -1.72 5.83
CA GLU A 134 -14.20 -1.71 5.92
C GLU A 134 -14.71 -0.26 5.87
N LEU A 135 -15.65 0.00 4.97
CA LEU A 135 -16.33 1.28 4.83
C LEU A 135 -17.64 1.20 5.63
N ASP A 136 -17.59 1.62 6.90
CA ASP A 136 -18.65 1.44 7.88
C ASP A 136 -19.60 2.65 7.94
N GLY A 137 -19.18 3.82 7.43
CA GLY A 137 -19.98 5.03 7.38
C GLY A 137 -20.46 5.37 5.96
N GLU A 138 -21.67 5.91 5.84
CA GLU A 138 -22.18 6.42 4.57
C GLU A 138 -21.20 7.46 3.98
N GLY A 139 -20.96 7.40 2.67
CA GLY A 139 -20.05 8.31 1.98
C GLY A 139 -18.55 8.04 2.20
N ALA A 140 -18.16 7.01 2.97
CA ALA A 140 -16.75 6.67 3.16
C ALA A 140 -16.05 6.32 1.83
N ASP A 141 -14.82 6.80 1.66
CA ASP A 141 -13.99 6.59 0.47
C ASP A 141 -12.64 6.00 0.88
N VAL A 142 -12.34 4.78 0.42
CA VAL A 142 -11.04 4.13 0.61
C VAL A 142 -10.41 3.86 -0.75
N ARG A 143 -9.20 4.37 -0.94
CA ARG A 143 -8.41 4.16 -2.16
C ARG A 143 -7.05 3.59 -1.81
N LEU A 144 -6.76 2.40 -2.31
CA LEU A 144 -5.49 1.72 -2.11
C LEU A 144 -4.75 1.58 -3.43
N ARG A 145 -3.48 2.03 -3.44
CA ARG A 145 -2.55 1.79 -4.54
C ARG A 145 -1.36 0.99 -4.02
N MET A 146 -1.03 -0.11 -4.68
CA MET A 146 0.12 -0.94 -4.33
C MET A 146 1.07 -1.09 -5.50
N ALA A 147 2.36 -0.93 -5.23
CA ALA A 147 3.46 -1.25 -6.13
C ALA A 147 4.28 -2.39 -5.53
N ALA A 148 4.17 -3.59 -6.09
CA ALA A 148 4.86 -4.76 -5.61
C ALA A 148 5.95 -5.21 -6.60
N LEU A 149 7.13 -5.50 -6.08
CA LEU A 149 8.21 -6.11 -6.85
C LEU A 149 8.66 -7.40 -6.19
N SER A 150 8.69 -8.48 -6.95
CA SER A 150 9.23 -9.77 -6.52
C SER A 150 10.35 -10.21 -7.46
N LYS A 151 11.50 -10.56 -6.89
CA LYS A 151 12.72 -10.92 -7.62
C LYS A 151 13.40 -12.14 -7.02
N ASP A 152 14.47 -12.61 -7.67
CA ASP A 152 15.24 -13.79 -7.25
C ASP A 152 14.34 -15.03 -7.03
N LYS A 153 14.20 -15.49 -5.79
CA LYS A 153 13.32 -16.59 -5.37
C LYS A 153 12.28 -16.18 -4.34
N GLU A 154 12.06 -14.89 -4.23
CA GLU A 154 11.05 -14.34 -3.32
C GLU A 154 9.66 -14.87 -3.64
N LYS A 155 8.86 -15.01 -2.59
CA LYS A 155 7.45 -15.34 -2.68
C LYS A 155 6.65 -14.27 -1.99
N LYS A 156 5.89 -13.52 -2.77
CA LYS A 156 5.03 -12.45 -2.25
C LYS A 156 3.59 -12.75 -2.60
N HIS A 157 2.75 -12.76 -1.58
CA HIS A 157 1.31 -12.93 -1.70
C HIS A 157 0.61 -11.79 -0.95
N TYR A 158 -0.18 -11.03 -1.67
CA TYR A 158 -0.96 -9.92 -1.15
C TYR A 158 -2.44 -10.18 -1.35
N LYS A 159 -3.19 -10.16 -0.26
CA LYS A 159 -4.65 -10.18 -0.26
C LYS A 159 -5.14 -8.79 0.14
N VAL A 160 -5.76 -8.08 -0.80
CA VAL A 160 -6.31 -6.74 -0.59
C VAL A 160 -7.83 -6.82 -0.64
N HIS A 161 -8.50 -6.47 0.44
CA HIS A 161 -9.95 -6.55 0.57
C HIS A 161 -10.54 -5.20 0.98
N ILE A 162 -11.45 -4.67 0.16
CA ILE A 162 -12.29 -3.52 0.52
C ILE A 162 -13.73 -3.99 0.63
N LYS A 163 -14.35 -3.74 1.79
CA LYS A 163 -15.71 -4.18 2.11
C LYS A 163 -16.60 -2.99 2.41
N HIS A 164 -17.72 -2.91 1.71
CA HIS A 164 -18.71 -1.87 1.84
C HIS A 164 -19.80 -2.32 2.81
N ASN A 165 -19.86 -1.71 3.99
CA ASN A 165 -20.85 -1.95 5.06
C ASN A 165 -21.87 -0.81 5.20
N ALA A 166 -21.73 0.25 4.40
CA ALA A 166 -22.63 1.40 4.36
C ALA A 166 -22.93 1.82 2.92
N SER A 167 -24.00 2.58 2.72
CA SER A 167 -24.43 3.09 1.42
C SER A 167 -23.55 4.24 0.91
N HIS A 168 -23.57 4.49 -0.41
CA HIS A 168 -22.85 5.57 -1.08
C HIS A 168 -21.35 5.58 -0.86
N THR A 169 -20.75 4.41 -0.58
CA THR A 169 -19.32 4.28 -0.31
C THR A 169 -18.51 4.04 -1.58
N THR A 170 -17.24 4.45 -1.57
CA THR A 170 -16.31 4.27 -2.70
C THR A 170 -15.10 3.45 -2.26
N GLY A 171 -14.88 2.31 -2.93
CA GLY A 171 -13.72 1.44 -2.72
C GLY A 171 -12.94 1.27 -4.01
N ILE A 172 -11.71 1.78 -4.07
CA ILE A 172 -10.83 1.64 -5.25
C ILE A 172 -9.54 0.96 -4.84
N MET A 173 -9.14 -0.09 -5.58
CA MET A 173 -7.83 -0.71 -5.42
C MET A 173 -7.12 -0.83 -6.76
N ASP A 174 -5.91 -0.29 -6.82
CA ASP A 174 -5.02 -0.36 -7.97
C ASP A 174 -3.71 -1.05 -7.57
N ASN A 175 -3.62 -2.35 -7.86
CA ASN A 175 -2.50 -3.19 -7.50
C ASN A 175 -1.64 -3.48 -8.73
N TYR A 176 -0.41 -3.00 -8.72
CA TYR A 176 0.57 -3.19 -9.78
C TYR A 176 1.75 -4.00 -9.28
N GLY A 177 2.13 -5.03 -10.06
CA GLY A 177 3.22 -5.90 -9.70
C GLY A 177 4.22 -6.12 -10.83
N VAL A 178 5.47 -6.34 -10.45
CA VAL A 178 6.53 -6.81 -11.35
C VAL A 178 7.17 -8.05 -10.76
N ALA A 179 7.30 -9.11 -11.58
CA ALA A 179 7.97 -10.34 -11.22
C ALA A 179 9.15 -10.60 -12.17
N LYS A 180 10.31 -10.94 -11.62
CA LYS A 180 11.52 -11.27 -12.38
C LYS A 180 12.26 -12.46 -11.78
N ASP A 181 13.24 -13.00 -12.54
CA ASP A 181 14.09 -14.14 -12.17
C ASP A 181 13.28 -15.45 -11.98
N GLU A 182 13.19 -15.99 -10.77
CA GLU A 182 12.41 -17.18 -10.39
C GLU A 182 11.36 -16.84 -9.31
N ALA A 183 10.95 -15.57 -9.22
CA ALA A 183 10.06 -15.09 -8.17
C ALA A 183 8.60 -15.55 -8.34
N HIS A 184 7.88 -15.55 -7.23
CA HIS A 184 6.44 -15.76 -7.19
C HIS A 184 5.75 -14.49 -6.70
N LEU A 185 4.77 -14.01 -7.46
CA LEU A 185 3.94 -12.87 -7.08
C LEU A 185 2.46 -13.19 -7.28
N VAL A 186 1.71 -13.17 -6.19
CA VAL A 186 0.26 -13.36 -6.19
C VAL A 186 -0.41 -12.13 -5.62
N ILE A 187 -1.42 -11.63 -6.32
CA ILE A 187 -2.25 -10.51 -5.87
C ILE A 187 -3.71 -10.91 -5.97
N ASP A 188 -4.37 -11.00 -4.81
CA ASP A 188 -5.80 -11.26 -4.68
C ASP A 188 -6.50 -9.95 -4.31
N GLY A 189 -7.26 -9.38 -5.26
CA GLY A 189 -8.08 -8.19 -5.02
C GLY A 189 -9.53 -8.61 -4.75
N ILE A 190 -10.11 -8.20 -3.61
CA ILE A 190 -11.45 -8.58 -3.19
C ILE A 190 -12.28 -7.33 -2.94
N GLY A 191 -13.37 -7.18 -3.68
CA GLY A 191 -14.41 -6.18 -3.42
C GLY A 191 -15.67 -6.86 -2.90
N THR A 192 -16.20 -6.39 -1.78
CA THR A 192 -17.45 -6.91 -1.23
C THR A 192 -18.45 -5.76 -1.00
N ILE A 193 -19.64 -5.85 -1.57
CA ILE A 193 -20.76 -4.94 -1.29
C ILE A 193 -21.88 -5.76 -0.69
N THR A 194 -22.22 -5.52 0.58
CA THR A 194 -23.28 -6.23 1.28
C THR A 194 -24.66 -5.71 0.88
N ASN A 195 -25.69 -6.49 1.13
CA ASN A 195 -27.07 -6.09 0.85
C ASN A 195 -27.48 -4.83 1.62
N GLY A 196 -28.22 -3.92 0.97
CA GLY A 196 -28.62 -2.63 1.53
C GLY A 196 -27.63 -1.47 1.33
N GLN A 197 -26.47 -1.71 0.70
CA GLN A 197 -25.45 -0.68 0.50
C GLN A 197 -25.53 -0.03 -0.89
N ASN A 198 -26.73 0.49 -1.22
CA ASN A 198 -27.04 1.13 -2.49
C ASN A 198 -26.15 2.37 -2.76
N GLY A 199 -25.96 2.71 -4.01
CA GLY A 199 -25.15 3.86 -4.45
C GLY A 199 -23.65 3.67 -4.27
N SER A 200 -23.18 2.48 -3.83
CA SER A 200 -21.76 2.22 -3.62
C SER A 200 -21.02 1.89 -4.92
N ALA A 201 -19.72 2.22 -4.94
CA ALA A 201 -18.83 1.99 -6.09
C ALA A 201 -17.58 1.18 -5.67
N SER A 202 -17.35 0.02 -6.31
CA SER A 202 -16.20 -0.84 -6.07
C SER A 202 -15.44 -1.09 -7.37
N HIS A 203 -14.22 -0.56 -7.46
CA HIS A 203 -13.38 -0.72 -8.64
C HIS A 203 -12.03 -1.34 -8.27
N GLN A 204 -11.58 -2.33 -9.06
CA GLN A 204 -10.28 -2.94 -8.83
C GLN A 204 -9.49 -3.17 -10.11
N THR A 205 -8.18 -2.93 -10.01
CA THR A 205 -7.20 -3.25 -11.04
C THR A 205 -6.08 -4.09 -10.41
N ASN A 206 -5.86 -5.31 -10.96
CA ASN A 206 -4.76 -6.17 -10.54
C ASN A 206 -3.91 -6.50 -11.77
N LYS A 207 -2.74 -5.89 -11.91
CA LYS A 207 -1.89 -6.07 -13.08
C LYS A 207 -0.47 -6.46 -12.69
N ILE A 208 0.08 -7.49 -13.34
CA ILE A 208 1.45 -7.95 -13.11
C ILE A 208 2.19 -8.06 -14.45
N ILE A 209 3.38 -7.46 -14.52
CA ILE A 209 4.33 -7.68 -15.62
C ILE A 209 5.35 -8.72 -15.20
N VAL A 210 5.58 -9.70 -16.06
CA VAL A 210 6.55 -10.78 -15.87
C VAL A 210 7.73 -10.58 -16.82
N PHE A 211 8.94 -10.50 -16.28
CA PHE A 211 10.15 -10.34 -17.09
C PHE A 211 10.79 -11.66 -17.50
N ASP A 212 10.68 -12.69 -16.69
CA ASP A 212 11.33 -13.96 -16.93
C ASP A 212 10.36 -15.14 -16.99
N PRO A 213 10.61 -16.12 -17.85
CA PRO A 213 9.71 -17.26 -18.04
C PRO A 213 9.63 -18.22 -16.85
N LYS A 214 10.53 -18.11 -15.88
CA LYS A 214 10.55 -18.92 -14.66
C LYS A 214 9.72 -18.31 -13.53
N CYS A 215 9.24 -17.07 -13.69
CA CYS A 215 8.37 -16.45 -12.70
C CYS A 215 7.02 -17.16 -12.64
N TYR A 216 6.44 -17.17 -11.44
CA TYR A 216 5.03 -17.46 -11.24
C TYR A 216 4.32 -16.15 -10.85
N ALA A 217 3.28 -15.79 -11.61
CA ALA A 217 2.49 -14.61 -11.30
C ALA A 217 0.99 -14.92 -11.44
N SER A 218 0.19 -14.47 -10.48
CA SER A 218 -1.27 -14.59 -10.50
C SER A 218 -1.93 -13.30 -10.02
N ALA A 219 -2.88 -12.80 -10.78
CA ALA A 219 -3.68 -11.62 -10.45
C ALA A 219 -5.15 -12.04 -10.44
N ASN A 220 -5.73 -12.17 -9.25
CA ASN A 220 -7.05 -12.75 -9.05
C ASN A 220 -8.03 -11.67 -8.53
N PRO A 221 -8.96 -11.18 -9.37
CA PRO A 221 -10.00 -10.27 -8.91
C PRO A 221 -11.24 -11.05 -8.46
N PHE A 222 -11.75 -10.69 -7.27
CA PHE A 222 -13.00 -11.23 -6.73
C PHE A 222 -13.98 -10.09 -6.44
N LEU A 223 -15.22 -10.22 -6.91
CA LEU A 223 -16.32 -9.32 -6.58
C LEU A 223 -17.47 -10.11 -5.96
N TYR A 224 -17.77 -9.81 -4.70
CA TYR A 224 -18.91 -10.36 -3.97
C TYR A 224 -19.93 -9.25 -3.77
N ILE A 225 -20.96 -9.20 -4.64
CA ILE A 225 -21.93 -8.11 -4.68
C ILE A 225 -23.30 -8.68 -4.44
N ASP A 226 -23.95 -8.25 -3.36
CA ASP A 226 -25.32 -8.61 -2.98
C ASP A 226 -26.24 -7.36 -2.95
N GLU A 227 -26.00 -6.42 -3.88
CA GLU A 227 -26.78 -5.20 -4.05
C GLU A 227 -26.93 -4.85 -5.54
N TYR A 228 -28.09 -4.32 -5.93
CA TYR A 228 -28.42 -4.05 -7.33
C TYR A 228 -28.03 -2.65 -7.81
N ASP A 229 -28.18 -1.64 -6.94
CA ASP A 229 -27.90 -0.23 -7.27
C ASP A 229 -26.46 0.14 -6.91
N VAL A 230 -25.50 -0.43 -7.65
CA VAL A 230 -24.07 -0.22 -7.42
C VAL A 230 -23.29 -0.09 -8.73
N GLN A 231 -22.11 0.50 -8.65
CA GLN A 231 -21.14 0.51 -9.71
C GLN A 231 -19.97 -0.41 -9.35
N ALA A 232 -19.72 -1.44 -10.14
CA ALA A 232 -18.62 -2.34 -9.87
C ALA A 232 -17.89 -2.72 -11.15
N SER A 233 -16.56 -2.74 -11.07
CA SER A 233 -15.73 -3.23 -12.16
C SER A 233 -14.44 -3.85 -11.65
N HIS A 234 -13.91 -4.80 -12.41
CA HIS A 234 -12.57 -5.30 -12.20
C HIS A 234 -11.79 -5.39 -13.51
N ALA A 235 -10.48 -5.22 -13.41
CA ALA A 235 -9.54 -5.51 -14.46
C ALA A 235 -8.37 -6.33 -13.89
N ALA A 236 -8.04 -7.43 -14.52
CA ALA A 236 -6.88 -8.22 -14.14
C ALA A 236 -6.07 -8.59 -15.37
N GLY A 237 -4.77 -8.66 -15.20
CA GLY A 237 -3.88 -9.08 -16.28
C GLY A 237 -2.51 -9.48 -15.76
N VAL A 238 -2.04 -10.64 -16.26
CA VAL A 238 -0.65 -11.05 -16.12
C VAL A 238 -0.08 -11.14 -17.53
N GLY A 239 0.90 -10.30 -17.82
CA GLY A 239 1.51 -10.21 -19.13
C GLY A 239 3.02 -10.30 -19.10
N LYS A 240 3.62 -10.86 -20.14
CA LYS A 240 5.06 -10.72 -20.36
C LYS A 240 5.37 -9.28 -20.72
N MET A 241 6.57 -8.83 -20.33
CA MET A 241 7.10 -7.56 -20.81
C MET A 241 7.10 -7.55 -22.34
N ASP A 242 6.65 -6.44 -22.91
CA ASP A 242 6.61 -6.24 -24.36
C ASP A 242 8.05 -6.11 -24.92
N GLU A 243 8.45 -7.07 -25.73
CA GLU A 243 9.78 -7.11 -26.34
C GLU A 243 9.97 -5.97 -27.36
N GLU A 244 8.90 -5.45 -27.97
CA GLU A 244 8.97 -4.31 -28.89
C GLU A 244 9.31 -3.03 -28.13
N HIS A 245 8.71 -2.80 -26.96
CA HIS A 245 9.08 -1.69 -26.08
C HIS A 245 10.53 -1.79 -25.62
N LEU A 246 10.98 -2.99 -25.23
CA LEU A 246 12.36 -3.22 -24.86
C LEU A 246 13.31 -2.92 -26.03
N TYR A 247 13.01 -3.44 -27.21
CA TYR A 247 13.80 -3.20 -28.43
C TYR A 247 13.84 -1.71 -28.78
N TYR A 248 12.70 -1.01 -28.71
CA TYR A 248 12.63 0.43 -28.96
C TYR A 248 13.57 1.21 -28.02
N LEU A 249 13.52 0.95 -26.73
CA LEU A 249 14.37 1.62 -25.74
C LEU A 249 15.86 1.32 -25.98
N GLN A 250 16.20 0.07 -26.32
CA GLN A 250 17.57 -0.29 -26.69
C GLN A 250 18.03 0.41 -27.98
N SER A 251 17.16 0.56 -28.97
CA SER A 251 17.48 1.31 -30.21
C SER A 251 17.74 2.80 -29.96
N ARG A 252 17.28 3.33 -28.81
CA ARG A 252 17.56 4.70 -28.33
C ARG A 252 18.83 4.80 -27.46
N GLY A 253 19.58 3.70 -27.34
CA GLY A 253 20.87 3.68 -26.65
C GLY A 253 20.84 3.20 -25.20
N LEU A 254 19.70 2.77 -24.67
CA LEU A 254 19.63 2.17 -23.34
C LEU A 254 20.17 0.72 -23.39
N THR A 255 20.89 0.32 -22.37
CA THR A 255 21.17 -1.11 -22.16
C THR A 255 19.86 -1.85 -21.84
N LYS A 256 19.84 -3.17 -22.02
CA LYS A 256 18.66 -3.98 -21.63
C LYS A 256 18.24 -3.71 -20.18
N ARG A 257 19.21 -3.66 -19.26
CA ARG A 257 18.97 -3.36 -17.85
C ARG A 257 18.32 -1.99 -17.64
N GLN A 258 18.86 -0.93 -18.23
CA GLN A 258 18.28 0.41 -18.13
C GLN A 258 16.88 0.49 -18.69
N ALA A 259 16.61 -0.20 -19.80
CA ALA A 259 15.27 -0.26 -20.40
C ALA A 259 14.29 -0.98 -19.47
N MET A 260 14.69 -2.10 -18.86
CA MET A 260 13.86 -2.82 -17.88
C MET A 260 13.58 -1.98 -16.63
N GLN A 261 14.59 -1.27 -16.12
CA GLN A 261 14.42 -0.33 -14.99
C GLN A 261 13.40 0.78 -15.34
N LEU A 262 13.51 1.37 -16.51
CA LEU A 262 12.61 2.45 -16.94
C LEU A 262 11.16 1.97 -17.08
N ILE A 263 10.96 0.75 -17.62
CA ILE A 263 9.63 0.13 -17.73
C ILE A 263 9.06 -0.13 -16.33
N THR A 264 9.86 -0.74 -15.43
CA THR A 264 9.45 -1.01 -14.05
C THR A 264 9.06 0.28 -13.32
N TYR A 265 9.90 1.31 -13.44
CA TYR A 265 9.65 2.62 -12.87
C TYR A 265 8.31 3.22 -13.33
N GLY A 266 8.10 3.34 -14.64
CA GLY A 266 6.86 3.90 -15.18
C GLY A 266 5.61 3.10 -14.81
N TYR A 267 5.76 1.78 -14.60
CA TYR A 267 4.66 0.92 -14.24
C TYR A 267 4.26 1.01 -12.76
N LEU A 268 5.23 1.16 -11.87
CA LEU A 268 5.01 1.20 -10.42
C LEU A 268 4.89 2.62 -9.85
N MET A 269 5.31 3.65 -10.59
CA MET A 269 5.34 5.04 -10.15
C MET A 269 3.99 5.58 -9.62
N PRO A 270 2.82 5.19 -10.13
CA PRO A 270 1.55 5.75 -9.64
C PRO A 270 1.31 5.60 -8.12
N VAL A 271 2.01 4.68 -7.44
CA VAL A 271 1.88 4.51 -5.98
C VAL A 271 2.32 5.75 -5.18
N VAL A 272 3.36 6.46 -5.66
CA VAL A 272 3.92 7.62 -4.94
C VAL A 272 3.09 8.90 -5.13
N GLU A 273 2.06 8.86 -5.99
CA GLU A 273 1.12 9.98 -6.15
C GLU A 273 0.12 10.11 -4.98
N VAL A 274 0.11 9.14 -4.07
CA VAL A 274 -0.73 9.18 -2.85
C VAL A 274 -0.31 10.31 -1.91
N VAL A 275 0.99 10.61 -1.87
CA VAL A 275 1.56 11.70 -1.05
C VAL A 275 2.29 12.70 -1.95
N ASP A 276 2.13 14.01 -1.68
CA ASP A 276 2.89 15.05 -2.37
C ASP A 276 4.22 15.32 -1.65
N ASN A 277 5.14 14.35 -1.74
CA ASN A 277 6.43 14.43 -1.08
C ASN A 277 7.56 14.06 -2.05
N GLN A 278 8.42 15.04 -2.37
CA GLN A 278 9.53 14.86 -3.29
C GLN A 278 10.57 13.85 -2.77
N MET A 279 10.83 13.82 -1.46
CA MET A 279 11.78 12.87 -0.86
C MET A 279 11.30 11.42 -1.02
N ILE A 280 10.01 11.17 -0.90
CA ILE A 280 9.43 9.82 -1.13
C ILE A 280 9.60 9.40 -2.59
N LYS A 281 9.36 10.30 -3.54
CA LYS A 281 9.59 10.02 -4.96
C LYS A 281 11.06 9.65 -5.21
N GLU A 282 12.00 10.40 -4.67
CA GLU A 282 13.44 10.12 -4.79
C GLU A 282 13.85 8.80 -4.11
N ARG A 283 13.30 8.50 -2.94
CA ARG A 283 13.54 7.22 -2.25
C ARG A 283 12.98 6.04 -3.02
N PHE A 284 11.78 6.17 -3.57
CA PHE A 284 11.16 5.17 -4.43
C PHE A 284 11.99 4.92 -5.70
N GLU A 285 12.45 5.97 -6.36
CA GLU A 285 13.37 5.89 -7.50
C GLU A 285 14.67 5.17 -7.13
N LEU A 286 15.26 5.54 -5.97
CA LEU A 286 16.48 4.90 -5.47
C LEU A 286 16.23 3.41 -5.17
N ALA A 287 15.13 3.05 -4.55
CA ALA A 287 14.77 1.65 -4.28
C ALA A 287 14.65 0.85 -5.58
N LEU A 288 13.93 1.39 -6.57
CA LEU A 288 13.83 0.76 -7.90
C LEU A 288 15.16 0.65 -8.63
N SER A 289 16.07 1.63 -8.47
CA SER A 289 17.39 1.58 -9.10
C SER A 289 18.27 0.45 -8.55
N LYS A 290 18.16 0.16 -7.27
CA LYS A 290 18.85 -0.97 -6.61
C LYS A 290 18.32 -2.32 -7.07
N VAL A 291 17.03 -2.40 -7.34
CA VAL A 291 16.34 -3.64 -7.73
C VAL A 291 16.58 -4.04 -9.18
N GLY A 292 16.93 -3.11 -10.03
CA GLY A 292 17.27 -3.39 -11.44
C GLY A 292 18.73 -3.86 -11.62
N ALA A 293 19.44 -4.09 -10.56
CA ALA A 293 20.83 -4.53 -10.60
C ALA A 293 21.00 -6.02 -10.91
#